data_ddbb8427a4eaaf0bed50afe10a27436b
#
_entry.id   ddbb8427a4eaaf0bed50afe10a27436b
#
_cell.length_a   1.000
_cell.length_b   1.000
_cell.length_c   1.000
_cell.angle_alpha   90.00
_cell.angle_beta   90.00
_cell.angle_gamma   90.00
#
_symmetry.space_group_name_H-M   'P 1'
#
loop_
_entity.id
_entity.type
_entity.pdbx_description
1 polymer ?
#
loop_
_entity_poly.entity_id
_entity_poly.type
_entity_poly.pdbx_seq_one_letter_code
_entity_poly.pdbx_strand_id
1 'polypeptide(L)'
;MTHAKMTRDSFHVFQANARNALKQSEQVPSVLICAGTGCIAGGAMKIYDNIKAQCEKLGLKVYVGLKHDSDEEKSLHVKMSGCHGFCEMGPLVHIEPLGVMYIHVKPEDCHEILEKTVLGGEIIDRLVYHLDGVAYPRQADIPFYKKQHRVVLENCGSSDAEDIEEYIAKGGYAGFEKALFEMTGEEICKDIIDSGLRGRGGGGFPAGRKWDGARRQKSEKKYIVCNGDEGDPGAFMDRSIMEGNPHSVLEGMMIAGLAVGSDEGYIYVRAEYPLAVSRLKAAIAKAEEYGLLGDHIMGSDFSFRIHVNMGAGAFVCGEGSALTASIEGNRGMPRVKPPRTIEHGLWAEPTVLNNVETFANVPLIIRRGVDWYRSIGTKTSPGTKAFALTGNVVNTGLIEVPMGTTIREVVFDIGGGIRNGKKFKAVQIGGPSGGATTASKEHLDLPLDFDSLKSIGAMIGSGGLVVMDEDTCMVETARFFMEFTQKESCGKCVPCREGTKRMLEILDRIIANQGTLEDLDLLEE
;
A
#
# COMPACT_ATOMS: atom_id res chain seq x y z
N MET A 1 -11.92 14.35 -26.01
CA MET A 1 -12.92 13.49 -26.69
C MET A 1 -13.58 12.67 -25.60
N THR A 2 -14.90 12.78 -25.45
CA THR A 2 -15.64 11.90 -24.53
C THR A 2 -15.59 10.49 -25.10
N HIS A 3 -14.91 9.58 -24.41
CA HIS A 3 -14.95 8.16 -24.76
C HIS A 3 -16.39 7.66 -24.63
N ALA A 4 -16.85 6.85 -25.59
CA ALA A 4 -18.11 6.12 -25.39
C ALA A 4 -17.94 5.19 -24.21
N LYS A 5 -18.92 5.18 -23.27
CA LYS A 5 -18.90 4.28 -22.10
C LYS A 5 -18.72 2.83 -22.57
N MET A 6 -17.82 2.11 -21.94
CA MET A 6 -17.53 0.72 -22.30
C MET A 6 -18.72 -0.20 -22.00
N THR A 7 -18.98 -1.13 -22.91
CA THR A 7 -19.77 -2.34 -22.67
C THR A 7 -18.84 -3.52 -22.43
N ARG A 8 -19.37 -4.69 -22.03
CA ARG A 8 -18.55 -5.91 -21.87
C ARG A 8 -17.72 -6.21 -23.13
N ASP A 9 -18.36 -6.23 -24.28
CA ASP A 9 -17.69 -6.56 -25.57
C ASP A 9 -16.62 -5.52 -25.93
N SER A 10 -16.95 -4.24 -25.78
CA SER A 10 -15.97 -3.17 -26.07
C SER A 10 -14.81 -3.17 -25.08
N PHE A 11 -15.01 -3.58 -23.82
CA PHE A 11 -13.94 -3.75 -22.84
C PHE A 11 -12.92 -4.80 -23.26
N HIS A 12 -13.37 -5.96 -23.73
CA HIS A 12 -12.46 -7.00 -24.22
C HIS A 12 -11.63 -6.54 -25.43
N VAL A 13 -12.27 -5.85 -26.38
CA VAL A 13 -11.56 -5.29 -27.54
C VAL A 13 -10.55 -4.23 -27.10
N PHE A 14 -10.97 -3.34 -26.19
CA PHE A 14 -10.10 -2.30 -25.65
C PHE A 14 -8.90 -2.90 -24.91
N GLN A 15 -9.14 -3.86 -24.03
CA GLN A 15 -8.07 -4.53 -23.27
C GLN A 15 -7.06 -5.24 -24.20
N ALA A 16 -7.53 -5.90 -25.25
CA ALA A 16 -6.65 -6.52 -26.24
C ALA A 16 -5.78 -5.49 -26.96
N ASN A 17 -6.37 -4.38 -27.38
CA ASN A 17 -5.64 -3.28 -28.03
C ASN A 17 -4.64 -2.63 -27.06
N ALA A 18 -5.04 -2.37 -25.82
CA ALA A 18 -4.15 -1.80 -24.81
C ALA A 18 -2.97 -2.74 -24.49
N ARG A 19 -3.19 -4.06 -24.42
CA ARG A 19 -2.10 -5.06 -24.27
C ARG A 19 -1.13 -5.05 -25.45
N ASN A 20 -1.64 -4.90 -26.67
CA ASN A 20 -0.78 -4.80 -27.86
C ASN A 20 0.03 -3.50 -27.83
N ALA A 21 -0.59 -2.38 -27.48
CA ALA A 21 0.10 -1.10 -27.33
C ALA A 21 1.18 -1.17 -26.22
N LEU A 22 0.90 -1.82 -25.10
CA LEU A 22 1.87 -2.03 -24.02
C LEU A 22 3.09 -2.83 -24.51
N LYS A 23 2.87 -3.95 -25.21
CA LYS A 23 3.95 -4.77 -25.80
C LYS A 23 4.80 -3.98 -26.81
N GLN A 24 4.18 -3.11 -27.57
CA GLN A 24 4.90 -2.21 -28.50
C GLN A 24 5.70 -1.16 -27.74
N SER A 25 5.13 -0.56 -26.70
CA SER A 25 5.82 0.43 -25.87
C SER A 25 7.02 -0.15 -25.12
N GLU A 26 7.01 -1.45 -24.77
CA GLU A 26 8.14 -2.14 -24.15
C GLU A 26 9.37 -2.29 -25.06
N GLN A 27 9.20 -2.08 -26.37
CA GLN A 27 10.30 -2.09 -27.35
C GLN A 27 11.00 -0.73 -27.46
N VAL A 28 10.37 0.32 -26.93
CA VAL A 28 10.89 1.69 -26.93
C VAL A 28 11.54 1.97 -25.59
N PRO A 29 12.72 2.63 -25.54
CA PRO A 29 13.31 3.02 -24.26
C PRO A 29 12.33 3.81 -23.41
N SER A 30 12.32 3.53 -22.11
CA SER A 30 11.44 4.19 -21.14
C SER A 30 12.22 4.66 -19.93
N VAL A 31 11.97 5.89 -19.51
CA VAL A 31 12.49 6.48 -18.28
C VAL A 31 11.34 6.62 -17.30
N LEU A 32 11.36 5.80 -16.25
CA LEU A 32 10.37 5.82 -15.18
C LEU A 32 10.96 6.56 -13.98
N ILE A 33 10.34 7.65 -13.59
CA ILE A 33 10.74 8.46 -12.44
C ILE A 33 9.80 8.15 -11.28
N CYS A 34 10.34 7.72 -10.16
CA CYS A 34 9.55 7.44 -8.96
C CYS A 34 8.82 8.72 -8.51
N ALA A 35 7.50 8.69 -8.55
CA ALA A 35 6.63 9.79 -8.13
C ALA A 35 5.82 9.45 -6.86
N GLY A 36 6.36 8.63 -5.96
CA GLY A 36 5.87 8.50 -4.59
C GLY A 36 6.24 9.72 -3.76
N THR A 37 5.49 10.00 -2.69
CA THR A 37 5.62 11.20 -1.85
C THR A 37 7.07 11.49 -1.44
N GLY A 38 7.87 10.48 -1.03
CA GLY A 38 9.26 10.68 -0.61
C GLY A 38 10.16 11.17 -1.76
N CYS A 39 10.06 10.58 -2.94
CA CYS A 39 10.82 10.99 -4.12
C CYS A 39 10.39 12.38 -4.64
N ILE A 40 9.09 12.69 -4.59
CA ILE A 40 8.60 14.04 -4.94
C ILE A 40 9.20 15.08 -4.01
N ALA A 41 9.19 14.83 -2.69
CA ALA A 41 9.84 15.71 -1.70
C ALA A 41 11.35 15.85 -1.94
N GLY A 42 12.00 14.79 -2.45
CA GLY A 42 13.42 14.79 -2.86
C GLY A 42 13.70 15.45 -4.20
N GLY A 43 12.68 15.97 -4.91
CA GLY A 43 12.84 16.71 -6.17
C GLY A 43 12.58 15.93 -7.45
N ALA A 44 11.92 14.77 -7.40
CA ALA A 44 11.59 13.94 -8.56
C ALA A 44 10.86 14.70 -9.68
N MET A 45 9.98 15.66 -9.34
CA MET A 45 9.31 16.49 -10.33
C MET A 45 10.29 17.35 -11.14
N LYS A 46 11.33 17.89 -10.51
CA LYS A 46 12.38 18.64 -11.21
C LYS A 46 13.18 17.74 -12.16
N ILE A 47 13.38 16.48 -11.78
CA ILE A 47 14.04 15.47 -12.63
C ILE A 47 13.16 15.18 -13.84
N TYR A 48 11.85 14.97 -13.64
CA TYR A 48 10.90 14.73 -14.71
C TYR A 48 10.88 15.87 -15.74
N ASP A 49 10.75 17.12 -15.26
CA ASP A 49 10.73 18.31 -16.13
C ASP A 49 12.06 18.50 -16.87
N ASN A 50 13.20 18.22 -16.18
CA ASN A 50 14.52 18.35 -16.79
C ASN A 50 14.75 17.27 -17.86
N ILE A 51 14.38 16.01 -17.61
CA ILE A 51 14.46 14.95 -18.63
C ILE A 51 13.67 15.34 -19.88
N LYS A 52 12.44 15.83 -19.75
CA LYS A 52 11.63 16.29 -20.89
C LYS A 52 12.32 17.42 -21.65
N ALA A 53 12.82 18.42 -20.94
CA ALA A 53 13.51 19.55 -21.55
C ALA A 53 14.83 19.14 -22.27
N GLN A 54 15.55 18.15 -21.73
CA GLN A 54 16.75 17.60 -22.39
C GLN A 54 16.39 16.74 -23.61
N CYS A 55 15.29 15.98 -23.56
CA CYS A 55 14.79 15.25 -24.72
C CYS A 55 14.48 16.19 -25.91
N GLU A 56 13.84 17.32 -25.65
CA GLU A 56 13.57 18.33 -26.69
C GLU A 56 14.87 18.85 -27.33
N LYS A 57 15.91 19.12 -26.51
CA LYS A 57 17.22 19.58 -27.03
C LYS A 57 17.94 18.50 -27.84
N LEU A 58 17.76 17.24 -27.50
CA LEU A 58 18.34 16.09 -28.21
C LEU A 58 17.49 15.65 -29.43
N GLY A 59 16.36 16.33 -29.69
CA GLY A 59 15.47 15.99 -30.79
C GLY A 59 14.75 14.65 -30.60
N LEU A 60 14.54 14.22 -29.34
CA LEU A 60 13.81 13.01 -28.98
C LEU A 60 12.32 13.34 -28.81
N LYS A 61 11.47 12.55 -29.44
CA LYS A 61 10.02 12.65 -29.23
C LYS A 61 9.62 11.94 -27.95
N VAL A 62 8.98 12.67 -27.04
CA VAL A 62 8.57 12.15 -25.73
C VAL A 62 7.12 11.70 -25.77
N TYR A 63 6.86 10.47 -25.35
CA TYR A 63 5.53 9.92 -25.09
C TYR A 63 5.32 9.73 -23.58
N VAL A 64 4.12 10.05 -23.10
CA VAL A 64 3.74 9.90 -21.67
C VAL A 64 2.78 8.73 -21.48
N GLY A 65 1.89 8.45 -22.43
CA GLY A 65 0.94 7.34 -22.37
C GLY A 65 1.37 6.10 -23.14
N LEU A 66 0.50 5.08 -23.22
CA LEU A 66 0.76 3.84 -23.96
C LEU A 66 0.86 4.01 -25.47
N LYS A 67 0.15 4.98 -26.06
CA LYS A 67 0.11 5.18 -27.50
C LYS A 67 1.37 5.88 -27.99
N HIS A 68 2.05 5.30 -28.96
CA HIS A 68 3.12 5.93 -29.71
C HIS A 68 2.92 5.69 -31.22
N ASP A 69 3.41 6.62 -32.04
CA ASP A 69 3.43 6.44 -33.48
C ASP A 69 4.65 5.58 -33.85
N SER A 70 4.41 4.42 -34.48
CA SER A 70 5.42 3.39 -34.75
C SER A 70 6.50 3.80 -35.76
N ASP A 71 6.36 4.96 -36.40
CA ASP A 71 7.21 5.35 -37.54
C ASP A 71 8.37 6.31 -37.17
N GLU A 72 8.62 6.55 -35.88
CA GLU A 72 9.66 7.51 -35.48
C GLU A 72 10.85 6.80 -34.81
N GLU A 73 12.00 6.81 -35.50
CA GLU A 73 13.27 6.21 -35.07
C GLU A 73 13.85 6.78 -33.76
N LYS A 74 13.33 7.90 -33.24
CA LYS A 74 13.85 8.58 -32.04
C LYS A 74 12.72 8.93 -31.07
N SER A 75 12.13 7.91 -30.46
CA SER A 75 11.09 8.07 -29.45
C SER A 75 11.54 7.54 -28.09
N LEU A 76 11.01 8.15 -27.03
CA LEU A 76 11.28 7.82 -25.62
C LEU A 76 10.01 7.95 -24.80
N HIS A 77 9.69 6.96 -23.98
CA HIS A 77 8.67 7.12 -22.95
C HIS A 77 9.26 7.76 -21.69
N VAL A 78 8.63 8.81 -21.19
CA VAL A 78 8.98 9.44 -19.90
C VAL A 78 7.76 9.41 -19.01
N LYS A 79 7.79 8.60 -17.96
CA LYS A 79 6.63 8.32 -17.11
C LYS A 79 6.90 8.63 -15.64
N MET A 80 5.88 9.09 -14.93
CA MET A 80 5.88 9.17 -13.47
C MET A 80 5.27 7.88 -12.91
N SER A 81 6.12 7.01 -12.38
CA SER A 81 5.67 5.75 -11.79
C SER A 81 5.20 5.91 -10.34
N GLY A 82 4.45 4.93 -9.84
CA GLY A 82 4.20 4.77 -8.40
C GLY A 82 5.50 4.53 -7.62
N CYS A 83 5.38 4.39 -6.29
CA CYS A 83 6.53 4.21 -5.42
C CYS A 83 7.27 2.88 -5.73
N HIS A 84 8.56 2.96 -6.03
CA HIS A 84 9.41 1.78 -6.21
C HIS A 84 9.70 1.03 -4.90
N GLY A 85 9.48 1.67 -3.75
CA GLY A 85 9.69 1.08 -2.43
C GLY A 85 11.06 1.33 -1.81
N PHE A 86 12.08 1.69 -2.56
CA PHE A 86 13.44 1.93 -2.05
C PHE A 86 13.63 3.39 -1.62
N CYS A 87 12.85 3.81 -0.62
CA CYS A 87 12.57 5.21 -0.33
C CYS A 87 13.81 6.01 0.09
N GLU A 88 14.74 5.41 0.85
CA GLU A 88 15.96 6.10 1.30
C GLU A 88 16.91 6.42 0.15
N MET A 89 16.86 5.63 -0.92
CA MET A 89 17.71 5.80 -2.11
C MET A 89 17.14 6.77 -3.15
N GLY A 90 15.98 7.40 -2.84
CA GLY A 90 15.34 8.37 -3.73
C GLY A 90 16.11 9.69 -3.86
N PRO A 91 15.85 10.45 -4.94
CA PRO A 91 15.00 10.14 -6.10
C PRO A 91 15.49 9.00 -6.96
N LEU A 92 14.56 8.13 -7.41
CA LEU A 92 14.87 6.95 -8.21
C LEU A 92 14.46 7.18 -9.68
N VAL A 93 15.33 6.72 -10.60
CA VAL A 93 15.07 6.70 -12.04
C VAL A 93 15.35 5.29 -12.56
N HIS A 94 14.35 4.69 -13.19
CA HIS A 94 14.43 3.35 -13.76
C HIS A 94 14.41 3.42 -15.29
N ILE A 95 15.33 2.72 -15.95
CA ILE A 95 15.51 2.75 -17.41
C ILE A 95 15.15 1.37 -17.98
N GLU A 96 14.11 1.30 -18.79
CA GLU A 96 13.71 0.09 -19.52
C GLU A 96 14.07 0.22 -21.02
N PRO A 97 14.40 -0.89 -21.72
CA PRO A 97 14.39 -2.28 -21.28
C PRO A 97 15.70 -2.75 -20.60
N LEU A 98 16.62 -1.85 -20.26
CA LEU A 98 17.90 -2.20 -19.62
C LEU A 98 17.72 -2.74 -18.19
N GLY A 99 16.60 -2.43 -17.53
CA GLY A 99 16.32 -2.76 -16.14
C GLY A 99 17.21 -1.98 -15.15
N VAL A 100 17.89 -0.92 -15.61
CA VAL A 100 18.83 -0.15 -14.79
C VAL A 100 18.09 0.76 -13.84
N MET A 101 18.46 0.70 -12.55
CA MET A 101 17.93 1.59 -11.53
C MET A 101 19.02 2.54 -11.02
N TYR A 102 18.80 3.82 -11.17
CA TYR A 102 19.62 4.88 -10.61
C TYR A 102 19.04 5.42 -9.31
N ILE A 103 19.91 5.67 -8.34
CA ILE A 103 19.58 6.17 -7.00
C ILE A 103 20.12 7.58 -6.81
N HIS A 104 19.54 8.33 -5.86
CA HIS A 104 19.96 9.69 -5.50
C HIS A 104 20.13 10.63 -6.70
N VAL A 105 19.32 10.42 -7.74
CA VAL A 105 19.40 11.17 -9.00
C VAL A 105 19.07 12.65 -8.75
N LYS A 106 19.87 13.52 -9.37
CA LYS A 106 19.69 14.97 -9.33
C LYS A 106 19.34 15.52 -10.71
N PRO A 107 18.77 16.72 -10.81
CA PRO A 107 18.48 17.35 -12.10
C PRO A 107 19.71 17.47 -13.04
N GLU A 108 20.92 17.63 -12.46
CA GLU A 108 22.19 17.72 -13.21
C GLU A 108 22.57 16.42 -13.90
N ASP A 109 22.10 15.27 -13.40
CA ASP A 109 22.39 13.94 -13.94
C ASP A 109 21.56 13.63 -15.20
N CYS A 110 20.45 14.34 -15.43
CA CYS A 110 19.47 14.02 -16.47
C CYS A 110 20.07 13.96 -17.88
N HIS A 111 20.96 14.91 -18.22
CA HIS A 111 21.63 14.93 -19.52
C HIS A 111 22.51 13.70 -19.72
N GLU A 112 23.34 13.38 -18.72
CA GLU A 112 24.23 12.22 -18.75
C GLU A 112 23.45 10.90 -18.83
N ILE A 113 22.34 10.78 -18.08
CA ILE A 113 21.46 9.60 -18.14
C ILE A 113 20.91 9.39 -19.55
N LEU A 114 20.42 10.46 -20.19
CA LEU A 114 19.88 10.37 -21.56
C LEU A 114 20.95 10.01 -22.57
N GLU A 115 22.08 10.72 -22.56
CA GLU A 115 23.14 10.55 -23.55
C GLU A 115 23.84 9.19 -23.41
N LYS A 116 24.31 8.87 -22.20
CA LYS A 116 25.08 7.64 -21.95
C LYS A 116 24.19 6.41 -21.88
N THR A 117 23.12 6.45 -21.07
CA THR A 117 22.37 5.23 -20.78
C THR A 117 21.24 4.99 -21.77
N VAL A 118 20.39 5.99 -21.99
CA VAL A 118 19.21 5.79 -22.86
C VAL A 118 19.63 5.63 -24.31
N LEU A 119 20.55 6.49 -24.81
CA LEU A 119 21.00 6.47 -26.20
C LEU A 119 22.23 5.59 -26.42
N GLY A 120 23.16 5.57 -25.47
CA GLY A 120 24.44 4.85 -25.58
C GLY A 120 24.47 3.45 -24.95
N GLY A 121 23.50 3.09 -24.11
CA GLY A 121 23.47 1.81 -23.39
C GLY A 121 24.55 1.66 -22.31
N GLU A 122 25.26 2.76 -21.96
CA GLU A 122 26.33 2.78 -20.97
C GLU A 122 25.75 2.99 -19.56
N ILE A 123 26.22 2.21 -18.57
CA ILE A 123 25.78 2.35 -17.19
C ILE A 123 26.67 3.38 -16.47
N ILE A 124 26.02 4.30 -15.74
CA ILE A 124 26.69 5.32 -14.93
C ILE A 124 26.92 4.78 -13.53
N ASP A 125 28.10 4.25 -13.26
CA ASP A 125 28.46 3.51 -12.02
C ASP A 125 28.18 4.32 -10.74
N ARG A 126 28.45 5.63 -10.72
CA ARG A 126 28.21 6.49 -9.55
C ARG A 126 26.74 6.63 -9.14
N LEU A 127 25.80 6.30 -10.05
CA LEU A 127 24.36 6.40 -9.81
C LEU A 127 23.71 5.05 -9.48
N VAL A 128 24.43 3.93 -9.60
CA VAL A 128 23.89 2.62 -9.24
C VAL A 128 24.03 2.35 -7.74
N TYR A 129 23.20 1.43 -7.24
CA TYR A 129 23.28 0.99 -5.85
C TYR A 129 24.55 0.12 -5.62
N HIS A 130 25.27 0.40 -4.55
CA HIS A 130 26.44 -0.39 -4.12
C HIS A 130 26.20 -0.96 -2.71
N LEU A 131 26.56 -2.22 -2.51
CA LEU A 131 26.55 -2.88 -1.20
C LEU A 131 27.84 -3.70 -1.07
N ASP A 132 28.59 -3.50 0.01
CA ASP A 132 29.85 -4.20 0.30
C ASP A 132 30.87 -4.17 -0.87
N GLY A 133 30.93 -3.05 -1.59
CA GLY A 133 31.81 -2.85 -2.75
C GLY A 133 31.33 -3.49 -4.04
N VAL A 134 30.15 -4.10 -4.07
CA VAL A 134 29.52 -4.67 -5.26
C VAL A 134 28.50 -3.69 -5.83
N ALA A 135 28.59 -3.41 -7.13
CA ALA A 135 27.62 -2.60 -7.86
C ALA A 135 26.42 -3.43 -8.32
N TYR A 136 25.21 -2.90 -8.15
CA TYR A 136 23.96 -3.52 -8.58
C TYR A 136 23.21 -2.60 -9.55
N PRO A 137 23.55 -2.62 -10.85
CA PRO A 137 22.93 -1.72 -11.81
C PRO A 137 21.47 -2.03 -12.10
N ARG A 138 21.07 -3.30 -12.05
CA ARG A 138 19.68 -3.72 -12.36
C ARG A 138 18.84 -3.85 -11.10
N GLN A 139 17.62 -3.32 -11.15
CA GLN A 139 16.68 -3.39 -10.02
C GLN A 139 16.47 -4.82 -9.52
N ALA A 140 16.32 -5.78 -10.43
CA ALA A 140 16.07 -7.18 -10.09
C ALA A 140 17.23 -7.85 -9.34
N ASP A 141 18.45 -7.33 -9.48
CA ASP A 141 19.64 -7.90 -8.84
C ASP A 141 19.90 -7.31 -7.46
N ILE A 142 19.32 -6.13 -7.15
CA ILE A 142 19.48 -5.47 -5.85
C ILE A 142 18.91 -6.38 -4.75
N PRO A 143 19.69 -6.71 -3.68
CA PRO A 143 19.23 -7.60 -2.61
C PRO A 143 17.90 -7.19 -1.99
N PHE A 144 17.66 -5.88 -1.87
CA PHE A 144 16.40 -5.31 -1.38
C PHE A 144 15.17 -5.80 -2.18
N TYR A 145 15.28 -5.98 -3.49
CA TYR A 145 14.16 -6.42 -4.34
C TYR A 145 14.12 -7.94 -4.54
N LYS A 146 15.28 -8.60 -4.55
CA LYS A 146 15.43 -9.99 -4.99
C LYS A 146 14.60 -11.00 -4.20
N LYS A 147 14.36 -10.76 -2.90
CA LYS A 147 13.56 -11.63 -2.04
C LYS A 147 12.13 -11.16 -1.84
N GLN A 148 11.74 -10.04 -2.41
CA GLN A 148 10.35 -9.58 -2.38
C GLN A 148 9.49 -10.39 -3.36
N HIS A 149 8.22 -10.55 -3.02
CA HIS A 149 7.18 -11.09 -3.88
C HIS A 149 6.06 -10.06 -3.97
N ARG A 150 6.17 -9.18 -4.96
CA ARG A 150 5.26 -8.05 -5.12
C ARG A 150 3.99 -8.49 -5.86
N VAL A 151 2.87 -8.47 -5.17
CA VAL A 151 1.53 -8.84 -5.66
C VAL A 151 0.65 -7.58 -5.72
N VAL A 152 0.40 -6.95 -4.59
CA VAL A 152 -0.36 -5.69 -4.53
C VAL A 152 0.48 -4.53 -5.06
N LEU A 153 1.78 -4.58 -4.83
CA LEU A 153 2.74 -3.58 -5.31
C LEU A 153 3.31 -3.91 -6.71
N GLU A 154 2.78 -4.90 -7.43
CA GLU A 154 3.25 -5.34 -8.75
C GLU A 154 3.35 -4.17 -9.75
N ASN A 155 2.36 -3.29 -9.77
CA ASN A 155 2.31 -2.13 -10.65
C ASN A 155 3.03 -0.89 -10.10
N CYS A 156 3.36 -0.87 -8.80
CA CYS A 156 4.08 0.24 -8.19
C CYS A 156 5.53 0.26 -8.68
N GLY A 157 5.94 1.37 -9.29
CA GLY A 157 7.28 1.52 -9.87
C GLY A 157 7.40 1.08 -11.34
N SER A 158 6.43 0.34 -11.88
CA SER A 158 6.43 -0.15 -13.26
C SER A 158 5.33 0.43 -14.15
N SER A 159 4.42 1.23 -13.58
CA SER A 159 3.29 1.84 -14.28
C SER A 159 3.12 3.29 -13.91
N ASP A 160 2.54 4.07 -14.84
CA ASP A 160 1.97 5.37 -14.50
C ASP A 160 0.66 5.18 -13.74
N ALA A 161 0.60 5.68 -12.51
CA ALA A 161 -0.56 5.52 -11.64
C ALA A 161 -1.81 6.29 -12.12
N GLU A 162 -1.65 7.24 -13.05
CA GLU A 162 -2.74 8.04 -13.64
C GLU A 162 -3.22 7.49 -14.98
N ASP A 163 -2.52 6.48 -15.55
CA ASP A 163 -2.88 5.88 -16.84
C ASP A 163 -3.75 4.63 -16.64
N ILE A 164 -5.07 4.82 -16.78
CA ILE A 164 -6.06 3.73 -16.71
C ILE A 164 -5.87 2.70 -17.84
N GLU A 165 -5.41 3.14 -19.03
CA GLU A 165 -5.19 2.24 -20.16
C GLU A 165 -4.04 1.27 -19.86
N GLU A 166 -2.97 1.73 -19.20
CA GLU A 166 -1.88 0.88 -18.75
C GLU A 166 -2.35 -0.12 -17.66
N TYR A 167 -3.20 0.32 -16.72
CA TYR A 167 -3.80 -0.58 -15.74
C TYR A 167 -4.66 -1.66 -16.40
N ILE A 168 -5.50 -1.31 -17.38
CA ILE A 168 -6.33 -2.26 -18.14
C ILE A 168 -5.45 -3.22 -18.96
N ALA A 169 -4.38 -2.72 -19.61
CA ALA A 169 -3.44 -3.53 -20.37
C ALA A 169 -2.79 -4.62 -19.52
N LYS A 170 -2.45 -4.32 -18.26
CA LYS A 170 -1.91 -5.27 -17.26
C LYS A 170 -2.97 -6.18 -16.63
N GLY A 171 -4.21 -6.09 -17.09
CA GLY A 171 -5.32 -6.96 -16.68
C GLY A 171 -6.20 -6.35 -15.57
N GLY A 172 -6.09 -5.05 -15.34
CA GLY A 172 -6.99 -4.32 -14.45
C GLY A 172 -8.44 -4.36 -14.95
N TYR A 173 -9.37 -4.27 -14.04
CA TYR A 173 -10.83 -4.41 -14.22
C TYR A 173 -11.31 -5.76 -14.78
N ALA A 174 -10.41 -6.68 -15.16
CA ALA A 174 -10.81 -8.02 -15.61
C ALA A 174 -11.35 -8.88 -14.45
N GLY A 175 -10.89 -8.66 -13.22
CA GLY A 175 -11.46 -9.31 -12.05
C GLY A 175 -12.88 -8.84 -11.77
N PHE A 176 -13.10 -7.54 -11.90
CA PHE A 176 -14.44 -6.96 -11.75
C PHE A 176 -15.39 -7.40 -12.88
N GLU A 177 -14.92 -7.38 -14.15
CA GLU A 177 -15.69 -7.84 -15.30
C GLU A 177 -16.17 -9.29 -15.11
N LYS A 178 -15.27 -10.18 -14.70
CA LYS A 178 -15.60 -11.57 -14.39
C LYS A 178 -16.65 -11.64 -13.25
N ALA A 179 -16.44 -10.90 -12.16
CA ALA A 179 -17.37 -10.86 -11.04
C ALA A 179 -18.76 -10.37 -11.47
N LEU A 180 -18.81 -9.32 -12.31
CA LEU A 180 -20.05 -8.67 -12.74
C LEU A 180 -20.92 -9.56 -13.63
N PHE A 181 -20.32 -10.30 -14.55
CA PHE A 181 -21.07 -11.04 -15.59
C PHE A 181 -21.11 -12.55 -15.38
N GLU A 182 -20.27 -13.10 -14.50
CA GLU A 182 -20.10 -14.56 -14.38
C GLU A 182 -20.33 -15.08 -12.95
N MET A 183 -20.46 -14.18 -11.95
CA MET A 183 -20.56 -14.59 -10.56
C MET A 183 -21.76 -13.94 -9.85
N THR A 184 -22.32 -14.66 -8.92
CA THR A 184 -23.29 -14.14 -7.94
C THR A 184 -22.55 -13.52 -6.75
N GLY A 185 -23.22 -12.64 -5.99
CA GLY A 185 -22.63 -12.09 -4.77
C GLY A 185 -22.25 -13.15 -3.72
N GLU A 186 -22.98 -14.29 -3.72
CA GLU A 186 -22.63 -15.44 -2.85
C GLU A 186 -21.34 -16.12 -3.28
N GLU A 187 -21.17 -16.36 -4.58
CA GLU A 187 -19.95 -16.96 -5.13
C GLU A 187 -18.73 -16.07 -4.92
N ILE A 188 -18.88 -14.74 -5.09
CA ILE A 188 -17.80 -13.79 -4.78
C ILE A 188 -17.42 -13.88 -3.31
N CYS A 189 -18.40 -13.83 -2.39
CA CYS A 189 -18.14 -13.99 -0.96
C CYS A 189 -17.45 -15.32 -0.64
N LYS A 190 -17.88 -16.40 -1.29
CA LYS A 190 -17.31 -17.73 -1.13
C LYS A 190 -15.84 -17.76 -1.59
N ASP A 191 -15.52 -17.22 -2.75
CA ASP A 191 -14.14 -17.17 -3.26
C ASP A 191 -13.22 -16.38 -2.32
N ILE A 192 -13.70 -15.24 -1.77
CA ILE A 192 -12.94 -14.47 -0.78
C ILE A 192 -12.79 -15.21 0.56
N ILE A 193 -13.78 -16.00 0.99
CA ILE A 193 -13.67 -16.88 2.16
C ILE A 193 -12.64 -17.99 1.90
N ASP A 194 -12.79 -18.68 0.78
CA ASP A 194 -11.97 -19.84 0.42
C ASP A 194 -10.52 -19.43 0.15
N SER A 195 -10.28 -18.22 -0.38
CA SER A 195 -8.93 -17.66 -0.52
C SER A 195 -8.19 -17.51 0.80
N GLY A 196 -8.94 -17.40 1.92
CA GLY A 196 -8.37 -17.15 3.23
C GLY A 196 -7.86 -15.73 3.42
N LEU A 197 -8.27 -14.76 2.58
CA LEU A 197 -7.88 -13.36 2.74
C LEU A 197 -8.29 -12.83 4.10
N ARG A 198 -7.29 -12.47 4.91
CA ARG A 198 -7.45 -11.80 6.20
C ARG A 198 -7.20 -10.30 6.03
N GLY A 199 -7.92 -9.48 6.80
CA GLY A 199 -7.78 -8.02 6.77
C GLY A 199 -6.35 -7.56 7.01
N ARG A 200 -5.83 -6.68 6.15
CA ARG A 200 -4.44 -6.17 6.16
C ARG A 200 -4.25 -4.91 7.02
N GLY A 201 -5.33 -4.36 7.57
CA GLY A 201 -5.27 -3.19 8.46
C GLY A 201 -4.98 -3.50 9.93
N GLY A 202 -4.49 -4.70 10.26
CA GLY A 202 -3.99 -5.06 11.60
C GLY A 202 -4.71 -6.20 12.29
N GLY A 203 -6.04 -6.19 12.35
CA GLY A 203 -6.81 -7.18 13.13
C GLY A 203 -6.91 -8.57 12.50
N GLY A 204 -6.54 -8.76 11.24
CA GLY A 204 -6.51 -10.06 10.59
C GLY A 204 -7.85 -10.81 10.52
N PHE A 205 -8.99 -10.12 10.63
CA PHE A 205 -10.31 -10.76 10.52
C PHE A 205 -10.56 -11.23 9.09
N PRO A 206 -11.12 -12.44 8.85
CA PRO A 206 -11.42 -12.96 7.52
C PRO A 206 -12.35 -12.03 6.73
N ALA A 207 -11.85 -11.48 5.61
CA ALA A 207 -12.57 -10.46 4.82
C ALA A 207 -13.90 -11.00 4.27
N GLY A 208 -13.90 -12.20 3.67
CA GLY A 208 -15.09 -12.79 3.07
C GLY A 208 -16.21 -13.09 4.09
N ARG A 209 -15.87 -13.45 5.34
CA ARG A 209 -16.88 -13.61 6.39
C ARG A 209 -17.57 -12.30 6.74
N LYS A 210 -16.83 -11.19 6.71
CA LYS A 210 -17.39 -9.86 6.91
C LYS A 210 -18.36 -9.51 5.76
N TRP A 211 -17.98 -9.79 4.52
CA TRP A 211 -18.81 -9.54 3.34
C TRP A 211 -20.09 -10.36 3.35
N ASP A 212 -19.99 -11.66 3.57
CA ASP A 212 -21.18 -12.53 3.64
C ASP A 212 -22.11 -12.14 4.79
N GLY A 213 -21.54 -11.73 5.94
CA GLY A 213 -22.34 -11.19 7.05
C GLY A 213 -23.10 -9.91 6.69
N ALA A 214 -22.51 -8.98 5.95
CA ALA A 214 -23.17 -7.77 5.46
C ALA A 214 -24.17 -8.09 4.33
N ARG A 215 -23.82 -9.02 3.41
CA ARG A 215 -24.71 -9.46 2.33
C ARG A 215 -26.05 -9.96 2.87
N ARG A 216 -26.01 -10.75 3.95
CA ARG A 216 -27.20 -11.36 4.58
C ARG A 216 -28.06 -10.38 5.37
N GLN A 217 -27.60 -9.15 5.63
CA GLN A 217 -28.44 -8.16 6.29
C GLN A 217 -29.60 -7.73 5.39
N LYS A 218 -30.80 -7.65 5.98
CA LYS A 218 -32.00 -7.19 5.31
C LYS A 218 -32.04 -5.66 5.36
N SER A 219 -31.43 -5.02 4.39
CA SER A 219 -31.49 -3.59 4.18
C SER A 219 -31.45 -3.29 2.69
N GLU A 220 -32.20 -2.27 2.26
CA GLU A 220 -32.20 -1.78 0.88
C GLU A 220 -30.92 -1.00 0.57
N LYS A 221 -30.31 -0.37 1.57
CA LYS A 221 -29.07 0.39 1.42
C LYS A 221 -27.94 -0.30 2.19
N LYS A 222 -26.78 -0.39 1.54
CA LYS A 222 -25.55 -0.90 2.15
C LYS A 222 -24.38 -0.07 1.67
N TYR A 223 -23.30 -0.04 2.43
CA TYR A 223 -22.13 0.78 2.11
C TYR A 223 -20.84 -0.03 2.08
N ILE A 224 -19.93 0.40 1.20
CA ILE A 224 -18.53 -0.08 1.17
C ILE A 224 -17.64 1.05 1.66
N VAL A 225 -16.82 0.78 2.66
CA VAL A 225 -15.89 1.77 3.21
C VAL A 225 -14.47 1.24 3.12
N CYS A 226 -13.62 1.99 2.43
CA CYS A 226 -12.18 1.76 2.38
C CYS A 226 -11.50 2.61 3.46
N ASN A 227 -10.85 1.94 4.40
CA ASN A 227 -10.09 2.57 5.47
C ASN A 227 -8.65 2.81 5.00
N GLY A 228 -8.36 4.07 4.65
CA GLY A 228 -7.03 4.61 4.35
C GLY A 228 -6.52 5.56 5.43
N ASP A 229 -7.06 5.48 6.66
CA ASP A 229 -6.57 6.23 7.83
C ASP A 229 -5.36 5.52 8.44
N GLU A 230 -4.24 5.60 7.75
CA GLU A 230 -2.95 5.00 8.15
C GLU A 230 -2.22 5.93 9.11
N GLY A 231 -2.46 5.75 10.41
CA GLY A 231 -1.98 6.63 11.46
C GLY A 231 -0.80 6.10 12.28
N ASP A 232 -0.41 4.84 12.11
CA ASP A 232 0.71 4.24 12.85
C ASP A 232 2.03 4.95 12.54
N PRO A 233 2.84 5.32 13.55
CA PRO A 233 4.16 5.90 13.33
C PRO A 233 5.05 5.00 12.48
N GLY A 234 5.56 5.54 11.36
CA GLY A 234 6.41 4.82 10.41
C GLY A 234 5.68 4.00 9.34
N ALA A 235 4.34 3.88 9.39
CA ALA A 235 3.55 3.18 8.39
C ALA A 235 3.24 4.07 7.17
N PHE A 236 3.41 3.52 5.95
CA PHE A 236 3.08 4.20 4.68
C PHE A 236 2.74 3.23 3.54
N MET A 237 2.27 2.02 3.87
CA MET A 237 1.92 0.98 2.90
C MET A 237 0.66 1.37 2.11
N ASP A 238 -0.40 1.71 2.84
CA ASP A 238 -1.69 2.08 2.25
C ASP A 238 -1.58 3.35 1.41
N ARG A 239 -0.83 4.36 1.90
CA ARG A 239 -0.48 5.55 1.13
C ARG A 239 0.16 5.18 -0.21
N SER A 240 1.16 4.31 -0.18
CA SER A 240 1.91 3.94 -1.39
C SER A 240 1.05 3.17 -2.40
N ILE A 241 0.10 2.35 -1.94
CA ILE A 241 -0.87 1.66 -2.80
C ILE A 241 -1.81 2.68 -3.45
N MET A 242 -2.37 3.60 -2.67
CA MET A 242 -3.26 4.66 -3.18
C MET A 242 -2.55 5.60 -4.15
N GLU A 243 -1.25 5.88 -3.92
CA GLU A 243 -0.43 6.70 -4.81
C GLU A 243 -0.01 5.97 -6.09
N GLY A 244 0.30 4.68 -6.00
CA GLY A 244 0.94 3.93 -7.09
C GLY A 244 0.03 3.01 -7.88
N ASN A 245 -1.10 2.58 -7.29
CA ASN A 245 -2.05 1.66 -7.93
C ASN A 245 -3.49 1.90 -7.45
N PRO A 246 -4.01 3.16 -7.57
CA PRO A 246 -5.33 3.52 -7.05
C PRO A 246 -6.46 2.70 -7.67
N HIS A 247 -6.37 2.33 -8.95
CA HIS A 247 -7.39 1.54 -9.63
C HIS A 247 -7.61 0.16 -9.01
N SER A 248 -6.58 -0.48 -8.43
CA SER A 248 -6.75 -1.76 -7.75
C SER A 248 -7.64 -1.67 -6.51
N VAL A 249 -7.59 -0.53 -5.81
CA VAL A 249 -8.44 -0.23 -4.66
C VAL A 249 -9.89 -0.01 -5.11
N LEU A 250 -10.09 0.79 -6.18
CA LEU A 250 -11.43 1.04 -6.75
C LEU A 250 -12.05 -0.27 -7.23
N GLU A 251 -11.32 -1.07 -8.00
CA GLU A 251 -11.79 -2.38 -8.51
C GLU A 251 -12.18 -3.32 -7.35
N GLY A 252 -11.37 -3.39 -6.29
CA GLY A 252 -11.68 -4.19 -5.11
C GLY A 252 -12.92 -3.72 -4.36
N MET A 253 -13.16 -2.41 -4.27
CA MET A 253 -14.39 -1.84 -3.70
C MET A 253 -15.62 -2.15 -4.55
N MET A 254 -15.50 -2.08 -5.87
CA MET A 254 -16.58 -2.40 -6.81
C MET A 254 -16.99 -3.88 -6.71
N ILE A 255 -16.02 -4.79 -6.64
CA ILE A 255 -16.27 -6.23 -6.42
C ILE A 255 -16.98 -6.45 -5.08
N ALA A 256 -16.56 -5.75 -4.02
CA ALA A 256 -17.24 -5.83 -2.73
C ALA A 256 -18.67 -5.27 -2.79
N GLY A 257 -18.89 -4.16 -3.50
CA GLY A 257 -20.21 -3.58 -3.74
C GLY A 257 -21.13 -4.57 -4.40
N LEU A 258 -20.68 -5.19 -5.49
CA LEU A 258 -21.40 -6.22 -6.21
C LEU A 258 -21.72 -7.43 -5.30
N ALA A 259 -20.74 -7.89 -4.52
CA ALA A 259 -20.89 -9.05 -3.63
C ALA A 259 -21.97 -8.86 -2.56
N VAL A 260 -22.12 -7.65 -2.00
CA VAL A 260 -23.04 -7.40 -0.89
C VAL A 260 -24.33 -6.69 -1.31
N GLY A 261 -24.43 -6.23 -2.57
CA GLY A 261 -25.55 -5.45 -3.07
C GLY A 261 -25.51 -3.99 -2.62
N SER A 262 -24.34 -3.36 -2.71
CA SER A 262 -24.13 -1.93 -2.43
C SER A 262 -23.89 -1.17 -3.72
N ASP A 263 -24.43 0.02 -3.83
CA ASP A 263 -24.28 0.95 -4.96
C ASP A 263 -23.37 2.16 -4.62
N GLU A 264 -22.78 2.19 -3.40
CA GLU A 264 -22.06 3.36 -2.92
C GLU A 264 -20.88 3.00 -2.01
N GLY A 265 -19.74 3.65 -2.24
CA GLY A 265 -18.54 3.45 -1.46
C GLY A 265 -17.87 4.75 -1.04
N TYR A 266 -17.12 4.69 0.06
CA TYR A 266 -16.36 5.81 0.62
C TYR A 266 -14.92 5.38 0.88
N ILE A 267 -13.96 6.18 0.38
CA ILE A 267 -12.55 6.04 0.74
C ILE A 267 -12.25 7.11 1.79
N TYR A 268 -11.96 6.68 3.01
CA TYR A 268 -11.51 7.58 4.07
C TYR A 268 -9.99 7.61 4.06
N VAL A 269 -9.43 8.78 3.75
CA VAL A 269 -7.99 8.99 3.61
C VAL A 269 -7.55 10.19 4.42
N ARG A 270 -6.34 10.17 4.97
CA ARG A 270 -5.79 11.27 5.76
C ARG A 270 -5.55 12.51 4.89
N ALA A 271 -5.88 13.71 5.42
CA ALA A 271 -5.58 14.99 4.75
C ALA A 271 -4.06 15.20 4.54
N GLU A 272 -3.22 14.55 5.36
CA GLU A 272 -1.76 14.55 5.24
C GLU A 272 -1.23 13.74 4.04
N TYR A 273 -2.11 13.07 3.29
CA TYR A 273 -1.77 12.33 2.07
C TYR A 273 -2.31 13.01 0.81
N PRO A 274 -1.91 14.26 0.51
CA PRO A 274 -2.49 15.04 -0.60
C PRO A 274 -2.27 14.38 -1.95
N LEU A 275 -1.15 13.68 -2.17
CA LEU A 275 -0.89 12.96 -3.40
C LEU A 275 -1.84 11.77 -3.57
N ALA A 276 -2.06 10.98 -2.52
CA ALA A 276 -3.02 9.86 -2.56
C ALA A 276 -4.44 10.37 -2.87
N VAL A 277 -4.87 11.47 -2.23
CA VAL A 277 -6.16 12.12 -2.52
C VAL A 277 -6.28 12.53 -3.98
N SER A 278 -5.23 13.17 -4.53
CA SER A 278 -5.19 13.58 -5.95
C SER A 278 -5.30 12.39 -6.89
N ARG A 279 -4.49 11.34 -6.65
CA ARG A 279 -4.46 10.11 -7.46
C ARG A 279 -5.79 9.35 -7.42
N LEU A 280 -6.40 9.22 -6.24
CA LEU A 280 -7.73 8.59 -6.09
C LEU A 280 -8.81 9.36 -6.86
N LYS A 281 -8.84 10.69 -6.74
CA LYS A 281 -9.81 11.52 -7.48
C LYS A 281 -9.61 11.43 -8.99
N ALA A 282 -8.36 11.42 -9.46
CA ALA A 282 -8.04 11.23 -10.88
C ALA A 282 -8.47 9.84 -11.38
N ALA A 283 -8.20 8.79 -10.60
CA ALA A 283 -8.60 7.42 -10.93
C ALA A 283 -10.12 7.24 -10.96
N ILE A 284 -10.86 7.82 -10.01
CA ILE A 284 -12.34 7.82 -10.02
C ILE A 284 -12.86 8.50 -11.28
N ALA A 285 -12.40 9.72 -11.58
CA ALA A 285 -12.84 10.47 -12.74
C ALA A 285 -12.56 9.71 -14.05
N LYS A 286 -11.39 9.07 -14.17
CA LYS A 286 -11.05 8.23 -15.32
C LYS A 286 -11.92 6.99 -15.41
N ALA A 287 -12.16 6.29 -14.31
CA ALA A 287 -13.05 5.12 -14.30
C ALA A 287 -14.49 5.49 -14.72
N GLU A 288 -15.00 6.65 -14.29
CA GLU A 288 -16.30 7.18 -14.71
C GLU A 288 -16.33 7.56 -16.20
N GLU A 289 -15.27 8.22 -16.70
CA GLU A 289 -15.12 8.58 -18.12
C GLU A 289 -15.19 7.35 -19.01
N TYR A 290 -14.57 6.25 -18.60
CA TYR A 290 -14.53 4.98 -19.33
C TYR A 290 -15.78 4.10 -19.11
N GLY A 291 -16.72 4.49 -18.23
CA GLY A 291 -17.91 3.69 -17.90
C GLY A 291 -17.60 2.45 -17.07
N LEU A 292 -16.48 2.46 -16.37
CA LEU A 292 -16.05 1.44 -15.41
C LEU A 292 -16.49 1.77 -13.98
N LEU A 293 -17.05 2.95 -13.76
CA LEU A 293 -17.64 3.42 -12.51
C LEU A 293 -18.85 4.32 -12.81
N GLY A 294 -19.77 4.50 -11.87
CA GLY A 294 -20.98 5.29 -12.02
C GLY A 294 -22.22 4.46 -12.35
N ASP A 295 -23.03 4.92 -13.29
CA ASP A 295 -24.29 4.28 -13.65
C ASP A 295 -24.12 3.26 -14.79
N HIS A 296 -24.82 2.13 -14.69
CA HIS A 296 -24.88 1.08 -15.72
C HIS A 296 -23.50 0.62 -16.20
N ILE A 297 -22.64 0.24 -15.25
CA ILE A 297 -21.25 -0.11 -15.49
C ILE A 297 -21.14 -1.23 -16.53
N MET A 298 -20.30 -1.03 -17.54
CA MET A 298 -20.12 -1.95 -18.68
C MET A 298 -21.44 -2.34 -19.39
N GLY A 299 -22.47 -1.49 -19.30
CA GLY A 299 -23.79 -1.74 -19.90
C GLY A 299 -24.69 -2.69 -19.10
N SER A 300 -24.33 -3.01 -17.86
CA SER A 300 -25.11 -3.83 -16.92
C SER A 300 -26.12 -2.99 -16.13
N ASP A 301 -26.94 -3.65 -15.31
CA ASP A 301 -27.83 -2.98 -14.35
C ASP A 301 -27.09 -2.54 -13.07
N PHE A 302 -25.82 -2.91 -12.90
CA PHE A 302 -25.05 -2.54 -11.73
C PHE A 302 -24.53 -1.09 -11.84
N SER A 303 -24.73 -0.36 -10.76
CA SER A 303 -24.23 1.01 -10.59
C SER A 303 -23.46 1.09 -9.29
N PHE A 304 -22.34 1.81 -9.30
CA PHE A 304 -21.53 2.00 -8.09
C PHE A 304 -20.81 3.35 -8.14
N ARG A 305 -20.87 4.10 -7.06
CA ARG A 305 -20.20 5.40 -6.91
C ARG A 305 -19.21 5.36 -5.77
N ILE A 306 -18.08 6.04 -5.94
CA ILE A 306 -17.03 6.13 -4.91
C ILE A 306 -16.78 7.59 -4.57
N HIS A 307 -16.80 7.89 -3.26
CA HIS A 307 -16.52 9.20 -2.70
C HIS A 307 -15.22 9.18 -1.92
N VAL A 308 -14.45 10.29 -1.95
CA VAL A 308 -13.23 10.45 -1.17
C VAL A 308 -13.50 11.41 -0.02
N ASN A 309 -13.39 10.89 1.21
CA ASN A 309 -13.49 11.66 2.45
C ASN A 309 -12.10 11.87 3.05
N MET A 310 -11.75 13.12 3.35
CA MET A 310 -10.49 13.46 3.98
C MET A 310 -10.66 13.56 5.49
N GLY A 311 -9.96 12.70 6.22
CA GLY A 311 -9.87 12.76 7.69
C GLY A 311 -8.84 13.79 8.14
N ALA A 312 -9.07 14.40 9.32
CA ALA A 312 -8.17 15.39 9.90
C ALA A 312 -6.93 14.80 10.62
N GLY A 313 -6.59 13.54 10.36
CA GLY A 313 -5.37 12.89 10.86
C GLY A 313 -5.46 12.28 12.26
N ALA A 314 -6.64 12.22 12.89
CA ALA A 314 -6.81 11.59 14.18
C ALA A 314 -6.69 10.06 14.08
N PHE A 315 -5.71 9.46 14.76
CA PHE A 315 -5.45 8.02 14.77
C PHE A 315 -6.68 7.18 15.15
N VAL A 316 -7.49 7.68 16.08
CA VAL A 316 -8.73 7.00 16.51
C VAL A 316 -9.72 6.80 15.36
N CYS A 317 -9.67 7.61 14.30
CA CYS A 317 -10.53 7.45 13.12
C CYS A 317 -10.16 6.22 12.28
N GLY A 318 -9.03 5.56 12.52
CA GLY A 318 -8.72 4.23 12.00
C GLY A 318 -9.61 3.11 12.58
N GLU A 319 -10.23 3.32 13.76
CA GLU A 319 -11.23 2.41 14.30
C GLU A 319 -12.55 2.56 13.53
N GLY A 320 -13.14 1.42 13.10
CA GLY A 320 -14.23 1.42 12.12
C GLY A 320 -15.47 2.24 12.52
N SER A 321 -15.87 2.23 13.80
CA SER A 321 -17.04 3.00 14.24
C SER A 321 -16.74 4.49 14.41
N ALA A 322 -15.50 4.84 14.75
CA ALA A 322 -15.04 6.23 14.77
C ALA A 322 -14.92 6.79 13.35
N LEU A 323 -14.44 5.98 12.41
CA LEU A 323 -14.34 6.34 11.00
C LEU A 323 -15.71 6.62 10.39
N THR A 324 -16.71 5.73 10.60
CA THR A 324 -18.06 5.96 10.10
C THR A 324 -18.68 7.22 10.71
N ALA A 325 -18.51 7.45 12.02
CA ALA A 325 -18.97 8.68 12.66
C ALA A 325 -18.31 9.95 12.05
N SER A 326 -17.03 9.87 11.69
CA SER A 326 -16.32 10.98 11.03
C SER A 326 -16.85 11.25 9.61
N ILE A 327 -17.15 10.21 8.81
CA ILE A 327 -17.80 10.37 7.49
C ILE A 327 -19.17 11.05 7.65
N GLU A 328 -19.92 10.69 8.69
CA GLU A 328 -21.22 11.27 9.01
C GLU A 328 -21.17 12.74 9.47
N GLY A 329 -19.95 13.32 9.61
CA GLY A 329 -19.73 14.68 10.09
C GLY A 329 -19.77 14.80 11.62
N ASN A 330 -19.77 13.68 12.33
CA ASN A 330 -19.76 13.63 13.78
C ASN A 330 -18.31 13.53 14.31
N ARG A 331 -18.13 13.75 15.62
CA ARG A 331 -16.84 13.52 16.26
C ARG A 331 -16.46 12.03 16.14
N GLY A 332 -15.25 11.74 15.68
CA GLY A 332 -14.71 10.39 15.55
C GLY A 332 -14.52 9.69 16.89
N MET A 333 -15.61 9.17 17.44
CA MET A 333 -15.64 8.48 18.74
C MET A 333 -16.06 7.02 18.53
N PRO A 334 -15.31 6.04 19.07
CA PRO A 334 -15.68 4.64 18.99
C PRO A 334 -17.02 4.33 19.67
N ARG A 335 -17.79 3.43 19.09
CA ARG A 335 -19.02 2.88 19.67
C ARG A 335 -18.74 1.54 20.34
N VAL A 336 -19.56 1.21 21.36
CA VAL A 336 -19.57 -0.13 21.96
C VAL A 336 -20.16 -1.12 20.95
N LYS A 337 -19.59 -2.30 20.85
CA LYS A 337 -20.04 -3.39 20.00
C LYS A 337 -20.61 -4.52 20.89
N PRO A 338 -21.71 -5.19 20.54
CA PRO A 338 -22.59 -5.00 19.38
C PRO A 338 -23.43 -3.71 19.45
N PRO A 339 -24.00 -3.21 18.30
CA PRO A 339 -23.95 -3.78 16.96
C PRO A 339 -22.60 -3.57 16.27
N ARG A 340 -22.27 -4.49 15.33
CA ARG A 340 -21.06 -4.39 14.50
C ARG A 340 -21.32 -3.53 13.27
N THR A 341 -20.30 -3.04 12.61
CA THR A 341 -20.44 -2.22 11.38
C THR A 341 -21.17 -2.94 10.26
N ILE A 342 -21.08 -4.27 10.17
CA ILE A 342 -21.83 -5.07 9.19
C ILE A 342 -23.33 -5.10 9.46
N GLU A 343 -23.77 -4.70 10.66
CA GLU A 343 -25.17 -4.61 11.08
C GLU A 343 -25.63 -3.15 11.11
N HIS A 344 -24.81 -2.27 11.72
CA HIS A 344 -25.06 -0.85 11.91
C HIS A 344 -23.72 -0.08 11.73
N GLY A 345 -23.41 0.24 10.49
CA GLY A 345 -22.22 1.02 10.09
C GLY A 345 -22.55 2.47 9.78
N LEU A 346 -22.20 2.90 8.57
CA LEU A 346 -22.40 4.25 8.06
C LEU A 346 -23.92 4.55 7.96
N TRP A 347 -24.35 5.66 8.55
CA TRP A 347 -25.76 6.05 8.68
C TRP A 347 -26.68 4.95 9.25
N ALA A 348 -26.14 4.16 10.16
CA ALA A 348 -26.78 3.02 10.78
C ALA A 348 -27.13 1.87 9.81
N GLU A 349 -26.65 1.88 8.59
CA GLU A 349 -26.85 0.85 7.58
C GLU A 349 -25.73 -0.19 7.56
N PRO A 350 -25.99 -1.42 7.09
CA PRO A 350 -24.96 -2.45 6.96
C PRO A 350 -23.77 -1.96 6.13
N THR A 351 -22.57 -2.06 6.69
CA THR A 351 -21.38 -1.51 6.07
C THR A 351 -20.23 -2.52 6.07
N VAL A 352 -19.67 -2.78 4.90
CA VAL A 352 -18.38 -3.47 4.77
C VAL A 352 -17.26 -2.44 4.88
N LEU A 353 -16.47 -2.55 5.93
CA LEU A 353 -15.28 -1.71 6.11
C LEU A 353 -14.03 -2.58 6.03
N ASN A 354 -13.16 -2.29 5.05
CA ASN A 354 -11.87 -2.95 4.86
C ASN A 354 -10.77 -1.93 4.64
N ASN A 355 -9.55 -2.33 4.95
CA ASN A 355 -8.33 -1.57 4.71
C ASN A 355 -7.98 -1.52 3.21
N VAL A 356 -7.17 -0.54 2.78
CA VAL A 356 -6.72 -0.32 1.41
C VAL A 356 -6.05 -1.56 0.81
N GLU A 357 -5.02 -2.11 1.47
CA GLU A 357 -4.31 -3.30 0.99
C GLU A 357 -5.23 -4.52 0.88
N THR A 358 -6.23 -4.62 1.77
CA THR A 358 -7.23 -5.70 1.68
C THR A 358 -8.03 -5.61 0.39
N PHE A 359 -8.54 -4.43 0.02
CA PHE A 359 -9.26 -4.25 -1.24
C PHE A 359 -8.37 -4.47 -2.45
N ALA A 360 -7.12 -4.02 -2.43
CA ALA A 360 -6.18 -4.19 -3.54
C ALA A 360 -5.83 -5.67 -3.85
N ASN A 361 -5.99 -6.58 -2.88
CA ASN A 361 -5.85 -8.04 -3.11
C ASN A 361 -7.03 -8.67 -3.85
N VAL A 362 -8.23 -8.10 -3.71
CA VAL A 362 -9.48 -8.70 -4.20
C VAL A 362 -9.50 -8.92 -5.72
N PRO A 363 -9.16 -7.93 -6.56
CA PRO A 363 -9.16 -8.12 -8.01
C PRO A 363 -8.26 -9.27 -8.45
N LEU A 364 -7.13 -9.43 -7.80
CA LEU A 364 -6.15 -10.48 -8.10
C LEU A 364 -6.68 -11.86 -7.73
N ILE A 365 -7.37 -12.00 -6.61
CA ILE A 365 -8.01 -13.25 -6.18
C ILE A 365 -9.07 -13.68 -7.19
N ILE A 366 -9.97 -12.79 -7.57
CA ILE A 366 -11.04 -13.09 -8.52
C ILE A 366 -10.49 -13.43 -9.91
N ARG A 367 -9.45 -12.69 -10.35
CA ARG A 367 -8.83 -12.88 -11.66
C ARG A 367 -7.97 -14.14 -11.76
N ARG A 368 -7.08 -14.35 -10.76
CA ARG A 368 -6.08 -15.44 -10.79
C ARG A 368 -6.56 -16.72 -10.09
N GLY A 369 -7.62 -16.62 -9.29
CA GLY A 369 -8.25 -17.74 -8.59
C GLY A 369 -7.77 -17.94 -7.15
N VAL A 370 -8.59 -18.66 -6.41
CA VAL A 370 -8.40 -18.98 -4.98
C VAL A 370 -7.11 -19.78 -4.75
N ASP A 371 -6.87 -20.80 -5.55
CA ASP A 371 -5.71 -21.69 -5.39
C ASP A 371 -4.39 -20.94 -5.60
N TRP A 372 -4.37 -20.02 -6.59
CA TRP A 372 -3.20 -19.15 -6.79
C TRP A 372 -2.90 -18.33 -5.54
N TYR A 373 -3.91 -17.69 -4.94
CA TYR A 373 -3.70 -16.87 -3.74
C TYR A 373 -3.23 -17.71 -2.54
N ARG A 374 -3.81 -18.89 -2.38
CA ARG A 374 -3.44 -19.83 -1.33
C ARG A 374 -2.07 -20.48 -1.50
N SER A 375 -1.53 -20.49 -2.72
CA SER A 375 -0.17 -20.98 -2.98
C SER A 375 0.93 -20.05 -2.43
N ILE A 376 0.55 -18.81 -2.05
CA ILE A 376 1.45 -17.80 -1.49
C ILE A 376 1.17 -17.69 0.02
N GLY A 377 2.22 -17.57 0.82
CA GLY A 377 2.09 -17.39 2.26
C GLY A 377 1.98 -18.69 3.06
N THR A 378 1.38 -18.62 4.26
CA THR A 378 1.19 -19.78 5.12
C THR A 378 -0.22 -20.36 4.98
N LYS A 379 -0.42 -21.57 5.47
CA LYS A 379 -1.72 -22.26 5.45
C LYS A 379 -2.84 -21.43 6.10
N THR A 380 -2.54 -20.72 7.19
CA THR A 380 -3.50 -19.94 7.98
C THR A 380 -3.48 -18.45 7.66
N SER A 381 -2.45 -17.99 6.97
CA SER A 381 -2.27 -16.60 6.52
C SER A 381 -1.82 -16.57 5.05
N PRO A 382 -2.72 -16.85 4.08
CA PRO A 382 -2.39 -16.82 2.66
C PRO A 382 -2.08 -15.42 2.15
N GLY A 383 -1.40 -15.38 0.99
CA GLY A 383 -1.06 -14.17 0.27
C GLY A 383 0.20 -13.49 0.79
N THR A 384 0.34 -12.23 0.42
CA THR A 384 1.47 -11.35 0.79
C THR A 384 1.05 -10.31 1.82
N LYS A 385 2.05 -9.61 2.35
CA LYS A 385 1.86 -8.41 3.16
C LYS A 385 2.89 -7.35 2.78
N ALA A 386 2.41 -6.13 2.59
CA ALA A 386 3.27 -4.97 2.44
C ALA A 386 3.72 -4.48 3.84
N PHE A 387 5.01 -4.19 3.98
CA PHE A 387 5.60 -3.65 5.20
C PHE A 387 6.38 -2.36 4.92
N ALA A 388 6.29 -1.41 5.85
CA ALA A 388 7.17 -0.27 5.94
C ALA A 388 8.36 -0.66 6.82
N LEU A 389 9.49 -0.98 6.20
CA LEU A 389 10.74 -1.32 6.89
C LEU A 389 11.50 -0.03 7.21
N THR A 390 11.64 0.28 8.49
CA THR A 390 12.21 1.53 8.99
C THR A 390 13.12 1.30 10.20
N GLY A 391 13.70 2.37 10.74
CA GLY A 391 14.58 2.32 11.91
C GLY A 391 16.06 2.13 11.54
N ASN A 392 16.80 1.39 12.36
CA ASN A 392 18.26 1.26 12.26
C ASN A 392 18.71 0.14 11.29
N VAL A 393 17.98 -0.08 10.21
CA VAL A 393 18.29 -1.03 9.14
C VAL A 393 19.04 -0.32 8.00
N VAL A 394 19.91 -1.02 7.30
CA VAL A 394 20.72 -0.43 6.19
C VAL A 394 19.82 0.13 5.09
N ASN A 395 18.85 -0.65 4.63
CA ASN A 395 17.93 -0.25 3.58
C ASN A 395 16.51 -0.08 4.15
N THR A 396 16.05 1.15 4.21
CA THR A 396 14.66 1.46 4.59
C THR A 396 13.78 1.61 3.37
N GLY A 397 12.52 1.18 3.49
CA GLY A 397 11.58 1.33 2.39
C GLY A 397 10.31 0.52 2.53
N LEU A 398 9.57 0.45 1.42
CA LEU A 398 8.36 -0.34 1.27
C LEU A 398 8.70 -1.68 0.64
N ILE A 399 8.40 -2.75 1.34
CA ILE A 399 8.62 -4.13 0.87
C ILE A 399 7.30 -4.89 0.83
N GLU A 400 7.21 -5.88 -0.04
CA GLU A 400 6.12 -6.85 -0.02
C GLU A 400 6.68 -8.26 -0.06
N VAL A 401 6.28 -9.07 0.91
CA VAL A 401 6.77 -10.44 1.08
C VAL A 401 5.61 -11.41 1.32
N PRO A 402 5.78 -12.70 1.00
CA PRO A 402 4.82 -13.71 1.40
C PRO A 402 4.60 -13.71 2.91
N MET A 403 3.37 -13.90 3.34
CA MET A 403 3.10 -14.15 4.76
C MET A 403 3.89 -15.37 5.20
N GLY A 404 4.55 -15.28 6.36
CA GLY A 404 5.44 -16.34 6.86
C GLY A 404 6.93 -16.13 6.55
N THR A 405 7.30 -15.09 5.77
CA THR A 405 8.69 -14.64 5.69
C THR A 405 9.20 -14.29 7.09
N THR A 406 10.41 -14.71 7.43
CA THR A 406 10.94 -14.54 8.78
C THR A 406 11.44 -13.10 9.03
N ILE A 407 11.48 -12.71 10.30
CA ILE A 407 12.08 -11.43 10.71
C ILE A 407 13.53 -11.34 10.26
N ARG A 408 14.27 -12.46 10.33
CA ARG A 408 15.66 -12.56 9.86
C ARG A 408 15.77 -12.19 8.38
N GLU A 409 14.96 -12.81 7.54
CA GLU A 409 14.98 -12.54 6.09
C GLU A 409 14.63 -11.08 5.79
N VAL A 410 13.64 -10.50 6.49
CA VAL A 410 13.28 -9.11 6.30
C VAL A 410 14.40 -8.16 6.72
N VAL A 411 14.98 -8.35 7.91
CA VAL A 411 15.96 -7.40 8.45
C VAL A 411 17.32 -7.55 7.77
N PHE A 412 17.79 -8.78 7.57
CA PHE A 412 19.16 -9.01 7.11
C PHE A 412 19.25 -9.22 5.60
N ASP A 413 18.37 -10.00 5.00
CA ASP A 413 18.48 -10.34 3.59
C ASP A 413 17.90 -9.26 2.68
N ILE A 414 16.76 -8.67 3.08
CA ILE A 414 16.10 -7.58 2.34
C ILE A 414 16.65 -6.24 2.83
N GLY A 415 16.62 -6.01 4.14
CA GLY A 415 17.04 -4.77 4.77
C GLY A 415 18.56 -4.53 4.78
N GLY A 416 19.37 -5.56 4.47
CA GLY A 416 20.83 -5.44 4.43
C GLY A 416 21.52 -5.42 5.81
N GLY A 417 20.78 -5.78 6.88
CA GLY A 417 21.29 -5.79 8.25
C GLY A 417 21.22 -4.44 8.96
N ILE A 418 21.96 -4.33 10.05
CA ILE A 418 21.91 -3.16 10.92
C ILE A 418 22.95 -2.12 10.49
N ARG A 419 22.55 -0.84 10.48
CA ARG A 419 23.42 0.28 10.10
C ARG A 419 24.71 0.32 10.93
N ASN A 420 25.79 0.75 10.30
CA ASN A 420 27.09 0.95 10.90
C ASN A 420 27.70 -0.32 11.54
N GLY A 421 27.28 -1.51 11.11
CA GLY A 421 27.77 -2.79 11.64
C GLY A 421 27.40 -3.07 13.08
N LYS A 422 26.42 -2.37 13.64
CA LYS A 422 25.89 -2.59 14.99
C LYS A 422 25.11 -3.90 15.08
N LYS A 423 24.84 -4.34 16.31
CA LYS A 423 24.05 -5.55 16.56
C LYS A 423 22.56 -5.25 16.54
N PHE A 424 21.80 -6.20 16.02
CA PHE A 424 20.35 -6.19 16.11
C PHE A 424 19.91 -6.35 17.58
N LYS A 425 18.97 -5.54 18.03
CA LYS A 425 18.38 -5.61 19.38
C LYS A 425 16.96 -6.07 19.36
N ALA A 426 16.11 -5.44 18.56
CA ALA A 426 14.69 -5.70 18.52
C ALA A 426 14.07 -5.20 17.21
N VAL A 427 12.88 -5.67 16.88
CA VAL A 427 12.00 -5.03 15.91
C VAL A 427 10.62 -4.82 16.54
N GLN A 428 10.12 -3.60 16.45
CA GLN A 428 8.74 -3.29 16.80
C GLN A 428 7.86 -3.55 15.58
N ILE A 429 6.77 -4.26 15.77
CA ILE A 429 5.84 -4.70 14.72
C ILE A 429 4.43 -4.23 15.07
N GLY A 430 3.71 -3.69 14.11
CA GLY A 430 2.28 -3.43 14.23
C GLY A 430 1.90 -2.12 14.91
N GLY A 431 2.81 -1.15 14.96
CA GLY A 431 2.55 0.16 15.55
C GLY A 431 2.45 0.13 17.08
N PRO A 432 1.89 1.18 17.70
CA PRO A 432 1.84 1.33 19.18
C PRO A 432 1.13 0.19 19.91
N SER A 433 0.14 -0.41 19.26
CA SER A 433 -0.62 -1.56 19.83
C SER A 433 -0.04 -2.92 19.47
N GLY A 434 1.07 -2.94 18.74
CA GLY A 434 1.77 -4.17 18.37
C GLY A 434 2.67 -4.69 19.47
N GLY A 435 3.75 -5.36 19.08
CA GLY A 435 4.72 -5.91 19.99
C GLY A 435 6.16 -5.66 19.55
N ALA A 436 7.10 -5.90 20.44
CA ALA A 436 8.52 -5.91 20.11
C ALA A 436 9.07 -7.34 20.22
N THR A 437 9.83 -7.75 19.21
CA THR A 437 10.56 -9.03 19.24
C THR A 437 12.01 -8.76 19.62
N THR A 438 12.64 -9.72 20.29
CA THR A 438 14.03 -9.61 20.76
C THR A 438 15.02 -10.22 19.76
N ALA A 439 16.31 -10.08 20.06
CA ALA A 439 17.41 -10.67 19.29
C ALA A 439 17.56 -12.19 19.47
N SER A 440 16.65 -12.87 20.17
CA SER A 440 16.71 -14.33 20.31
C SER A 440 16.58 -15.00 18.95
N LYS A 441 17.23 -16.15 18.78
CA LYS A 441 17.14 -16.93 17.53
C LYS A 441 15.69 -17.29 17.20
N GLU A 442 14.92 -17.65 18.23
CA GLU A 442 13.51 -18.02 18.11
C GLU A 442 12.67 -16.87 17.54
N HIS A 443 12.88 -15.63 18.00
CA HIS A 443 12.18 -14.47 17.52
C HIS A 443 12.65 -14.05 16.11
N LEU A 444 13.95 -14.14 15.80
CA LEU A 444 14.46 -13.84 14.47
C LEU A 444 13.93 -14.79 13.40
N ASP A 445 13.79 -16.06 13.73
CA ASP A 445 13.28 -17.10 12.83
C ASP A 445 11.74 -17.23 12.89
N LEU A 446 11.06 -16.35 13.64
CA LEU A 446 9.59 -16.31 13.74
C LEU A 446 8.99 -15.87 12.39
N PRO A 447 8.02 -16.63 11.87
CA PRO A 447 7.28 -16.24 10.67
C PRO A 447 6.43 -14.99 10.92
N LEU A 448 6.51 -14.03 10.00
CA LEU A 448 5.62 -12.86 9.99
C LEU A 448 4.25 -13.27 9.48
N ASP A 449 3.44 -13.88 10.35
CA ASP A 449 2.05 -14.19 10.10
C ASP A 449 1.17 -13.90 11.33
N PHE A 450 -0.15 -13.92 11.15
CA PHE A 450 -1.08 -13.52 12.21
C PHE A 450 -1.03 -14.42 13.44
N ASP A 451 -0.82 -15.70 13.24
CA ASP A 451 -0.93 -16.68 14.34
C ASP A 451 0.41 -16.83 15.09
N SER A 452 1.54 -16.81 14.36
CA SER A 452 2.88 -16.88 14.94
C SER A 452 3.17 -15.65 15.82
N LEU A 453 2.88 -14.44 15.34
CA LEU A 453 3.06 -13.23 16.15
C LEU A 453 2.15 -13.20 17.37
N LYS A 454 0.90 -13.66 17.23
CA LYS A 454 -0.02 -13.75 18.36
C LYS A 454 0.49 -14.69 19.47
N SER A 455 1.22 -15.75 19.12
CA SER A 455 1.76 -16.71 20.11
C SER A 455 2.79 -16.10 21.06
N ILE A 456 3.42 -14.98 20.67
CA ILE A 456 4.38 -14.23 21.50
C ILE A 456 3.79 -12.91 22.03
N GLY A 457 2.46 -12.72 21.96
CA GLY A 457 1.79 -11.51 22.42
C GLY A 457 1.95 -10.30 21.48
N ALA A 458 2.48 -10.50 20.27
CA ALA A 458 2.59 -9.46 19.26
C ALA A 458 1.49 -9.56 18.20
N MET A 459 1.40 -8.59 17.32
CA MET A 459 0.48 -8.61 16.18
C MET A 459 1.14 -7.98 14.95
N ILE A 460 0.72 -8.42 13.76
CA ILE A 460 1.22 -7.86 12.48
C ILE A 460 0.89 -6.37 12.34
N GLY A 461 -0.23 -5.94 12.91
CA GLY A 461 -0.73 -4.58 12.76
C GLY A 461 -0.97 -4.21 11.29
N SER A 462 -0.83 -2.94 10.98
CA SER A 462 -0.94 -2.43 9.61
C SER A 462 0.27 -2.81 8.73
N GLY A 463 1.43 -3.11 9.32
CA GLY A 463 2.65 -3.50 8.62
C GLY A 463 3.86 -2.58 8.86
N GLY A 464 3.81 -1.73 9.88
CA GLY A 464 4.99 -1.00 10.33
C GLY A 464 6.02 -1.94 10.97
N LEU A 465 7.27 -1.87 10.53
CA LEU A 465 8.42 -2.57 11.10
C LEU A 465 9.51 -1.55 11.45
N VAL A 466 9.77 -1.36 12.73
CA VAL A 466 10.82 -0.45 13.21
C VAL A 466 11.96 -1.25 13.82
N VAL A 467 13.07 -1.30 13.11
CA VAL A 467 14.27 -2.05 13.52
C VAL A 467 15.12 -1.23 14.48
N MET A 468 15.58 -1.86 15.56
CA MET A 468 16.33 -1.25 16.65
C MET A 468 17.69 -1.92 16.77
N ASP A 469 18.73 -1.11 16.98
CA ASP A 469 20.09 -1.55 17.25
C ASP A 469 20.41 -1.64 18.74
N GLU A 470 21.63 -2.08 19.06
CA GLU A 470 22.11 -2.25 20.43
C GLU A 470 22.09 -0.98 21.29
N ASP A 471 22.15 0.20 20.67
CA ASP A 471 22.14 1.49 21.37
C ASP A 471 20.73 2.01 21.67
N THR A 472 19.70 1.42 21.07
CA THR A 472 18.32 1.83 21.28
C THR A 472 17.87 1.55 22.72
N CYS A 473 17.42 2.58 23.42
CA CYS A 473 16.81 2.42 24.74
C CYS A 473 15.37 1.93 24.63
N MET A 474 15.08 0.75 25.18
CA MET A 474 13.73 0.17 25.10
C MET A 474 12.72 0.92 25.95
N VAL A 475 13.15 1.56 27.05
CA VAL A 475 12.26 2.39 27.88
C VAL A 475 11.87 3.68 27.15
N GLU A 476 12.81 4.34 26.47
CA GLU A 476 12.50 5.49 25.63
C GLU A 476 11.57 5.12 24.47
N THR A 477 11.76 3.93 23.89
CA THR A 477 10.87 3.42 22.84
C THR A 477 9.46 3.19 23.39
N ALA A 478 9.32 2.57 24.54
CA ALA A 478 8.02 2.36 25.20
C ALA A 478 7.36 3.71 25.53
N ARG A 479 8.15 4.67 26.05
CA ARG A 479 7.69 6.03 26.33
C ARG A 479 7.17 6.72 25.05
N PHE A 480 7.91 6.64 23.94
CA PHE A 480 7.49 7.23 22.66
C PHE A 480 6.12 6.69 22.20
N PHE A 481 5.92 5.38 22.24
CA PHE A 481 4.63 4.80 21.87
C PHE A 481 3.52 5.13 22.87
N MET A 482 3.83 5.21 24.15
CA MET A 482 2.87 5.61 25.18
C MET A 482 2.47 7.06 25.04
N GLU A 483 3.41 7.97 24.74
CA GLU A 483 3.13 9.39 24.47
C GLU A 483 2.23 9.55 23.25
N PHE A 484 2.52 8.81 22.17
CA PHE A 484 1.66 8.77 21.00
C PHE A 484 0.23 8.30 21.37
N THR A 485 0.12 7.19 22.08
CA THR A 485 -1.18 6.62 22.49
C THR A 485 -1.97 7.59 23.37
N GLN A 486 -1.29 8.28 24.28
CA GLN A 486 -1.90 9.28 25.17
C GLN A 486 -2.41 10.49 24.39
N LYS A 487 -1.63 11.01 23.42
CA LYS A 487 -2.02 12.15 22.57
C LYS A 487 -3.17 11.81 21.63
N GLU A 488 -3.21 10.58 21.11
CA GLU A 488 -4.22 10.11 20.15
C GLU A 488 -5.46 9.49 20.82
N SER A 489 -5.51 9.42 22.14
CA SER A 489 -6.67 8.92 22.88
C SER A 489 -7.89 9.81 22.62
N CYS A 490 -9.03 9.20 22.24
CA CYS A 490 -10.30 9.91 22.13
C CYS A 490 -10.85 10.42 23.47
N GLY A 491 -10.26 10.00 24.60
CA GLY A 491 -10.61 10.42 25.96
C GLY A 491 -11.91 9.84 26.50
N LYS A 492 -12.55 8.88 25.81
CA LYS A 492 -13.85 8.33 26.22
C LYS A 492 -13.76 7.43 27.46
N CYS A 493 -12.85 6.47 27.46
CA CYS A 493 -12.72 5.48 28.51
C CYS A 493 -11.74 5.96 29.59
N VAL A 494 -12.14 5.93 30.87
CA VAL A 494 -11.31 6.35 31.99
C VAL A 494 -9.96 5.61 32.04
N PRO A 495 -9.90 4.26 31.91
CA PRO A 495 -8.62 3.55 31.95
C PRO A 495 -7.66 4.00 30.83
N CYS A 496 -8.15 4.26 29.63
CA CYS A 496 -7.32 4.80 28.55
C CYS A 496 -6.87 6.23 28.85
N ARG A 497 -7.80 7.14 29.17
CA ARG A 497 -7.52 8.57 29.37
C ARG A 497 -6.57 8.84 30.53
N GLU A 498 -6.80 8.19 31.67
CA GLU A 498 -5.99 8.37 32.89
C GLU A 498 -4.83 7.38 32.95
N GLY A 499 -5.05 6.11 32.58
CA GLY A 499 -4.04 5.06 32.65
C GLY A 499 -2.85 5.34 31.74
N THR A 500 -3.08 5.71 30.46
CA THR A 500 -1.96 6.03 29.54
C THR A 500 -1.13 7.22 30.04
N LYS A 501 -1.76 8.20 30.70
CA LYS A 501 -1.06 9.33 31.32
C LYS A 501 -0.19 8.87 32.50
N ARG A 502 -0.72 7.99 33.37
CA ARG A 502 0.03 7.47 34.53
C ARG A 502 1.21 6.61 34.09
N MET A 503 0.99 5.73 33.10
CA MET A 503 2.08 4.95 32.51
C MET A 503 3.18 5.84 31.95
N LEU A 504 2.82 6.93 31.25
CA LEU A 504 3.79 7.88 30.71
C LEU A 504 4.59 8.58 31.83
N GLU A 505 3.92 9.03 32.89
CA GLU A 505 4.57 9.65 34.06
C GLU A 505 5.56 8.69 34.74
N ILE A 506 5.26 7.40 34.79
CA ILE A 506 6.15 6.37 35.33
C ILE A 506 7.37 6.19 34.43
N LEU A 507 7.16 6.05 33.11
CA LEU A 507 8.26 5.92 32.16
C LEU A 507 9.19 7.15 32.17
N ASP A 508 8.64 8.35 32.30
CA ASP A 508 9.42 9.58 32.46
C ASP A 508 10.31 9.56 33.72
N ARG A 509 9.79 9.09 34.86
CA ARG A 509 10.58 8.92 36.09
C ARG A 509 11.71 7.90 35.92
N ILE A 510 11.43 6.78 35.27
CA ILE A 510 12.44 5.74 35.02
C ILE A 510 13.57 6.29 34.15
N ILE A 511 13.25 7.02 33.07
CA ILE A 511 14.23 7.65 32.16
C ILE A 511 15.06 8.71 32.90
N ALA A 512 14.44 9.47 33.82
CA ALA A 512 15.12 10.45 34.65
C ALA A 512 15.97 9.85 35.79
N ASN A 513 16.16 8.52 35.87
CA ASN A 513 16.81 7.78 36.95
C ASN A 513 16.16 8.01 38.33
N GLN A 514 14.86 8.24 38.36
CA GLN A 514 14.03 8.41 39.57
C GLN A 514 13.03 7.26 39.75
N GLY A 515 13.11 6.24 38.91
CA GLY A 515 12.24 5.07 38.97
C GLY A 515 12.53 4.18 40.17
N THR A 516 11.50 3.53 40.68
CA THR A 516 11.54 2.56 41.80
C THR A 516 11.05 1.18 41.33
N LEU A 517 11.26 0.14 42.13
CA LEU A 517 10.67 -1.18 41.86
C LEU A 517 9.15 -1.14 41.93
N GLU A 518 8.58 -0.32 42.82
CA GLU A 518 7.13 -0.11 42.92
C GLU A 518 6.53 0.48 41.62
N ASP A 519 7.31 1.28 40.88
CA ASP A 519 6.90 1.78 39.57
C ASP A 519 6.72 0.66 38.54
N LEU A 520 7.51 -0.41 38.64
CA LEU A 520 7.35 -1.60 37.77
C LEU A 520 6.08 -2.37 38.11
N ASP A 521 5.78 -2.54 39.40
CA ASP A 521 4.55 -3.20 39.85
C ASP A 521 3.32 -2.42 39.39
N LEU A 522 3.36 -1.08 39.47
CA LEU A 522 2.29 -0.20 38.98
C LEU A 522 2.12 -0.22 37.45
N LEU A 523 3.17 -0.51 36.68
CA LEU A 523 3.05 -0.69 35.22
C LEU A 523 2.39 -2.01 34.83
N GLU A 524 2.49 -3.04 35.69
CA GLU A 524 1.84 -4.34 35.47
C GLU A 524 0.34 -4.32 35.83
N GLU A 525 -0.07 -3.53 36.84
CA GLU A 525 -1.49 -3.33 37.20
C GLU A 525 -2.26 -2.54 36.11
#